data_0201d06f2de31b74716520f10b568151
#
_entry.id   0201d06f2de31b74716520f10b568151
#
_cell.length_a   1.000
_cell.length_b   1.000
_cell.length_c   1.000
_cell.angle_alpha   90.00
_cell.angle_beta   90.00
_cell.angle_gamma   90.00
#
_symmetry.space_group_name_H-M   'P 1'
#
loop_
_entity.id
_entity.type
_entity.pdbx_description
1 polymer ?
#
loop_
_entity_poly.entity_id
_entity_poly.type
_entity_poly.pdbx_seq_one_letter_code
_entity_poly.pdbx_strand_id
1 'polypeptide(L)'
;MENNFRGRYRPASAESIVVANYIRYETLAEITNTAFAGSNANVLNVYIDLYQLFRKMYRSDVAIGNRSSVAAAVVNMCIHYRAFYKKYYGVHTRIYLMQTSGPMLMNEKFYPDYNHTNIEKMMLADMITTFMIQNTAILKELCKYLPDIYYIEGPYETSVMINSTIMDRTDNSPNMIISSSSLQYAVPVFAKDQTIVIDHKWVENNIRYRIVDKYNALIELLAKYKLSDNTIKKCVNINPQLFGLFMAMTRNEHRDLYSFNNVSNTLNIFNHAINRHEIPNAYISPEYTEMISLLAPDRTEELVNRYKAVDLTYQTELYRMSNNYLDRSWDVNLQDPDMVKLLNEKYFRDNPIDIDRI
;
A
#
# COMPACT_ATOMS: atom_id res chain seq x y z
N MET A 1 -2.47 -3.48 33.58
CA MET A 1 -3.44 -3.95 32.54
C MET A 1 -2.78 -4.63 31.34
N GLU A 2 -1.45 -4.80 31.33
CA GLU A 2 -0.69 -5.32 30.19
C GLU A 2 -0.67 -6.86 30.03
N ASN A 3 -1.08 -7.60 31.04
CA ASN A 3 -0.85 -9.07 31.04
C ASN A 3 -2.00 -9.93 30.49
N ASN A 4 -3.15 -9.35 30.13
CA ASN A 4 -4.29 -10.15 29.68
C ASN A 4 -4.35 -10.45 28.17
N PHE A 5 -3.51 -9.82 27.36
CA PHE A 5 -3.49 -10.04 25.88
C PHE A 5 -2.61 -11.22 25.45
N ARG A 6 -1.58 -11.57 26.22
CA ARG A 6 -0.63 -12.64 25.86
C ARG A 6 -1.21 -14.05 25.93
N GLY A 7 -2.33 -14.24 26.63
CA GLY A 7 -2.83 -15.59 26.98
C GLY A 7 -3.95 -16.16 26.09
N ARG A 8 -4.64 -15.35 25.27
CA ARG A 8 -5.88 -15.81 24.62
C ARG A 8 -5.83 -16.01 23.10
N TYR A 9 -4.75 -15.60 22.45
CA TYR A 9 -4.65 -15.75 21.00
C TYR A 9 -3.53 -16.73 20.66
N ARG A 10 -3.84 -18.02 20.66
CA ARG A 10 -3.07 -19.03 19.91
C ARG A 10 -3.84 -19.28 18.63
N PRO A 11 -3.34 -18.82 17.48
CA PRO A 11 -3.97 -19.15 16.22
C PRO A 11 -3.93 -20.67 16.01
N ALA A 12 -5.05 -21.22 15.59
CA ALA A 12 -5.21 -22.67 15.39
C ALA A 12 -4.46 -23.19 14.15
N SER A 13 -4.02 -22.30 13.27
CA SER A 13 -3.28 -22.63 12.05
C SER A 13 -2.08 -21.70 11.86
N ALA A 14 -1.09 -22.15 11.12
CA ALA A 14 0.09 -21.36 10.81
C ALA A 14 -0.25 -20.12 9.95
N GLU A 15 -1.31 -20.16 9.12
CA GLU A 15 -1.84 -19.03 8.39
C GLU A 15 -2.37 -17.93 9.30
N SER A 16 -3.09 -18.33 10.36
CA SER A 16 -3.55 -17.40 11.41
C SER A 16 -2.37 -16.73 12.12
N ILE A 17 -1.23 -17.44 12.27
CA ILE A 17 0.00 -16.86 12.84
C ILE A 17 0.55 -15.77 11.94
N VAL A 18 0.61 -15.99 10.63
CA VAL A 18 1.13 -15.01 9.68
C VAL A 18 0.27 -13.75 9.67
N VAL A 19 -1.04 -13.90 9.64
CA VAL A 19 -1.97 -12.76 9.63
C VAL A 19 -2.01 -12.06 10.99
N ALA A 20 -2.04 -12.80 12.11
CA ALA A 20 -2.06 -12.24 13.46
C ALA A 20 -0.76 -11.51 13.82
N ASN A 21 0.37 -11.92 13.24
CA ASN A 21 1.66 -11.26 13.42
C ASN A 21 1.92 -10.18 12.34
N TYR A 22 0.96 -9.94 11.45
CA TYR A 22 1.13 -8.96 10.38
C TYR A 22 1.39 -7.56 10.95
N ILE A 23 0.60 -7.15 11.96
CA ILE A 23 0.93 -6.02 12.85
C ILE A 23 0.49 -6.40 14.26
N ARG A 24 1.42 -6.34 15.22
CA ARG A 24 1.09 -6.56 16.62
C ARG A 24 0.29 -5.40 17.18
N TYR A 25 -0.63 -5.68 18.11
CA TYR A 25 -1.49 -4.65 18.72
C TYR A 25 -0.69 -3.59 19.48
N GLU A 26 0.37 -3.97 20.18
CA GLU A 26 1.26 -3.02 20.87
C GLU A 26 1.88 -2.03 19.87
N THR A 27 2.28 -2.54 18.72
CA THR A 27 2.85 -1.72 17.64
C THR A 27 1.80 -0.83 16.98
N LEU A 28 0.56 -1.33 16.78
CA LEU A 28 -0.54 -0.49 16.30
C LEU A 28 -0.85 0.66 17.27
N ALA A 29 -0.83 0.40 18.59
CA ALA A 29 -1.04 1.44 19.58
C ALA A 29 0.07 2.50 19.52
N GLU A 30 1.33 2.09 19.46
CA GLU A 30 2.48 2.99 19.36
C GLU A 30 2.42 3.84 18.08
N ILE A 31 2.15 3.20 16.93
CA ILE A 31 2.00 3.88 15.64
C ILE A 31 0.86 4.87 15.68
N THR A 32 -0.30 4.49 16.21
CA THR A 32 -1.48 5.35 16.29
C THR A 32 -1.21 6.56 17.18
N ASN A 33 -0.61 6.35 18.34
CA ASN A 33 -0.26 7.43 19.26
C ASN A 33 0.75 8.40 18.64
N THR A 34 1.72 7.89 17.88
CA THR A 34 2.75 8.73 17.24
C THR A 34 2.21 9.46 16.03
N ALA A 35 1.51 8.73 15.14
CA ALA A 35 1.12 9.24 13.84
C ALA A 35 -0.13 10.12 13.87
N PHE A 36 -1.03 9.89 14.82
CA PHE A 36 -2.31 10.61 14.94
C PHE A 36 -2.43 11.41 16.23
N ALA A 37 -1.29 11.72 16.89
CA ALA A 37 -1.25 12.56 18.07
C ALA A 37 -1.95 13.91 17.80
N GLY A 38 -2.93 14.24 18.64
CA GLY A 38 -3.71 15.48 18.49
C GLY A 38 -4.85 15.40 17.46
N SER A 39 -5.07 14.28 16.80
CA SER A 39 -6.25 14.08 15.95
C SER A 39 -7.48 13.84 16.83
N ASN A 40 -8.50 14.67 16.66
CA ASN A 40 -9.83 14.47 17.26
C ASN A 40 -10.79 13.68 16.34
N ALA A 41 -10.23 12.91 15.40
CA ALA A 41 -11.02 12.20 14.41
C ALA A 41 -11.78 11.03 15.05
N ASN A 42 -13.07 10.95 14.75
CA ASN A 42 -13.93 9.84 15.17
C ASN A 42 -13.84 8.63 14.24
N VAL A 43 -13.17 8.78 13.09
CA VAL A 43 -13.05 7.77 12.05
C VAL A 43 -11.60 7.62 11.64
N LEU A 44 -11.13 6.38 11.48
CA LEU A 44 -9.84 6.01 10.89
C LEU A 44 -10.09 5.18 9.64
N ASN A 45 -9.42 5.51 8.54
CA ASN A 45 -9.44 4.70 7.33
C ASN A 45 -8.16 3.89 7.24
N VAL A 46 -8.30 2.59 7.06
CA VAL A 46 -7.19 1.64 6.92
C VAL A 46 -7.24 1.05 5.53
N TYR A 47 -6.19 1.23 4.76
CA TYR A 47 -6.02 0.68 3.42
C TYR A 47 -5.02 -0.46 3.46
N ILE A 48 -5.40 -1.63 2.97
CA ILE A 48 -4.55 -2.82 2.95
C ILE A 48 -4.26 -3.20 1.51
N ASP A 49 -2.99 -3.15 1.14
CA ASP A 49 -2.51 -3.61 -0.16
C ASP A 49 -2.50 -5.15 -0.18
N LEU A 50 -3.54 -5.73 -0.77
CA LEU A 50 -3.74 -7.18 -0.80
C LEU A 50 -2.65 -7.91 -1.58
N TYR A 51 -2.12 -7.33 -2.66
CA TYR A 51 -1.03 -7.95 -3.39
C TYR A 51 0.20 -8.17 -2.49
N GLN A 52 0.58 -7.14 -1.75
CA GLN A 52 1.73 -7.24 -0.84
C GLN A 52 1.44 -8.19 0.34
N LEU A 53 0.22 -8.19 0.86
CA LEU A 53 -0.21 -9.11 1.90
C LEU A 53 -0.13 -10.55 1.41
N PHE A 54 -0.77 -10.88 0.30
CA PHE A 54 -0.79 -12.24 -0.26
C PHE A 54 0.59 -12.72 -0.69
N ARG A 55 1.42 -11.86 -1.27
CA ARG A 55 2.80 -12.20 -1.62
C ARG A 55 3.62 -12.62 -0.41
N LYS A 56 3.38 -12.00 0.75
CA LYS A 56 4.03 -12.39 2.00
C LYS A 56 3.47 -13.70 2.55
N MET A 57 2.16 -13.86 2.53
CA MET A 57 1.50 -15.09 2.96
C MET A 57 1.92 -16.29 2.09
N TYR A 58 2.01 -16.10 0.78
CA TYR A 58 2.44 -17.15 -0.15
C TYR A 58 3.89 -17.61 0.09
N ARG A 59 4.79 -16.69 0.44
CA ARG A 59 6.20 -16.99 0.73
C ARG A 59 6.45 -17.65 2.07
N SER A 60 5.51 -17.59 2.99
CA SER A 60 5.56 -18.39 4.19
C SER A 60 5.11 -19.79 3.82
N ASP A 61 5.86 -20.84 4.19
CA ASP A 61 5.56 -22.27 3.91
C ASP A 61 4.16 -22.71 4.36
N VAL A 62 3.42 -21.82 4.92
CA VAL A 62 2.12 -21.90 5.53
C VAL A 62 0.98 -21.91 4.50
N ALA A 63 1.17 -21.33 3.32
CA ALA A 63 0.11 -21.14 2.34
C ALA A 63 -0.27 -22.43 1.56
N ILE A 64 0.43 -23.52 1.78
CA ILE A 64 0.34 -24.72 0.92
C ILE A 64 -0.84 -25.62 1.30
N GLY A 65 -1.34 -25.54 2.52
CA GLY A 65 -2.29 -26.52 3.06
C GLY A 65 -3.78 -26.26 2.83
N ASN A 66 -4.27 -25.05 3.08
CA ASN A 66 -5.70 -24.75 3.01
C ASN A 66 -6.00 -23.33 2.51
N ARG A 67 -6.26 -23.21 1.20
CA ARG A 67 -6.35 -21.93 0.50
C ARG A 67 -7.56 -21.07 0.87
N SER A 68 -8.65 -21.66 1.33
CA SER A 68 -9.86 -20.93 1.73
C SER A 68 -9.73 -20.27 3.11
N SER A 69 -8.83 -20.75 3.95
CA SER A 69 -8.59 -20.19 5.29
C SER A 69 -7.92 -18.82 5.27
N VAL A 70 -7.23 -18.48 4.18
CA VAL A 70 -6.52 -17.21 4.03
C VAL A 70 -7.47 -16.03 3.94
N ALA A 71 -8.55 -16.14 3.17
CA ALA A 71 -9.57 -15.10 3.09
C ALA A 71 -10.23 -14.86 4.45
N ALA A 72 -10.59 -15.93 5.19
CA ALA A 72 -11.11 -15.81 6.55
C ALA A 72 -10.11 -15.17 7.50
N ALA A 73 -8.83 -15.52 7.41
CA ALA A 73 -7.78 -14.92 8.22
C ALA A 73 -7.63 -13.42 7.96
N VAL A 74 -7.72 -12.97 6.71
CA VAL A 74 -7.71 -11.53 6.36
C VAL A 74 -8.93 -10.82 6.94
N VAL A 75 -10.12 -11.40 6.81
CA VAL A 75 -11.35 -10.82 7.38
C VAL A 75 -11.27 -10.74 8.90
N ASN A 76 -10.84 -11.82 9.57
CA ASN A 76 -10.66 -11.83 11.03
C ASN A 76 -9.64 -10.75 11.47
N MET A 77 -8.55 -10.56 10.73
CA MET A 77 -7.61 -9.47 10.98
C MET A 77 -8.32 -8.09 10.91
N CYS A 78 -9.14 -7.87 9.90
CA CYS A 78 -9.89 -6.61 9.76
C CYS A 78 -10.86 -6.40 10.93
N ILE A 79 -11.62 -7.42 11.30
CA ILE A 79 -12.55 -7.39 12.44
C ILE A 79 -11.79 -7.06 13.73
N HIS A 80 -10.62 -7.69 13.94
CA HIS A 80 -9.79 -7.42 15.11
C HIS A 80 -9.25 -5.99 15.13
N TYR A 81 -8.85 -5.42 13.99
CA TYR A 81 -8.41 -4.03 13.93
C TYR A 81 -9.56 -3.07 14.29
N ARG A 82 -10.76 -3.29 13.75
CA ARG A 82 -11.94 -2.49 14.12
C ARG A 82 -12.23 -2.58 15.61
N ALA A 83 -12.27 -3.78 16.18
CA ALA A 83 -12.51 -4.00 17.60
C ALA A 83 -11.44 -3.33 18.48
N PHE A 84 -10.16 -3.39 18.04
CA PHE A 84 -9.05 -2.74 18.73
C PHE A 84 -9.24 -1.21 18.80
N TYR A 85 -9.44 -0.56 17.64
CA TYR A 85 -9.58 0.89 17.57
C TYR A 85 -10.83 1.39 18.30
N LYS A 86 -11.95 0.68 18.17
CA LYS A 86 -13.18 1.00 18.90
C LYS A 86 -12.97 0.91 20.41
N LYS A 87 -12.31 -0.15 20.89
CA LYS A 87 -12.11 -0.39 22.31
C LYS A 87 -11.13 0.57 22.97
N TYR A 88 -10.01 0.86 22.34
CA TYR A 88 -8.90 1.59 22.96
C TYR A 88 -8.87 3.06 22.63
N TYR A 89 -9.45 3.45 21.51
CA TYR A 89 -9.45 4.85 21.02
C TYR A 89 -10.85 5.44 20.86
N GLY A 90 -11.91 4.64 20.96
CA GLY A 90 -13.28 5.09 20.68
C GLY A 90 -13.50 5.43 19.20
N VAL A 91 -12.61 5.03 18.32
CA VAL A 91 -12.59 5.42 16.91
C VAL A 91 -13.30 4.36 16.07
N HIS A 92 -14.17 4.81 15.18
CA HIS A 92 -14.77 3.99 14.14
C HIS A 92 -13.74 3.73 13.03
N THR A 93 -13.61 2.48 12.58
CA THR A 93 -12.59 2.13 11.57
C THR A 93 -13.24 1.58 10.32
N ARG A 94 -12.94 2.20 9.18
CA ARG A 94 -13.27 1.69 7.85
C ARG A 94 -12.05 1.04 7.25
N ILE A 95 -12.18 -0.17 6.73
CA ILE A 95 -11.07 -0.93 6.16
C ILE A 95 -11.32 -1.16 4.67
N TYR A 96 -10.33 -0.82 3.87
CA TYR A 96 -10.35 -0.94 2.41
C TYR A 96 -9.31 -1.97 1.99
N LEU A 97 -9.77 -3.09 1.44
CA LEU A 97 -8.94 -4.13 0.87
C LEU A 97 -8.69 -3.79 -0.60
N MET A 98 -7.48 -3.35 -0.91
CA MET A 98 -7.12 -2.81 -2.22
C MET A 98 -6.41 -3.84 -3.08
N GLN A 99 -6.93 -4.12 -4.27
CA GLN A 99 -6.41 -5.14 -5.18
C GLN A 99 -6.19 -4.57 -6.58
N THR A 100 -4.98 -4.71 -7.10
CA THR A 100 -4.73 -4.52 -8.53
C THR A 100 -5.20 -5.75 -9.30
N SER A 101 -6.03 -5.56 -10.31
CA SER A 101 -6.52 -6.63 -11.19
C SER A 101 -6.11 -6.39 -12.63
N GLY A 102 -5.58 -7.42 -13.27
CA GLY A 102 -5.19 -7.37 -14.67
C GLY A 102 -3.91 -6.57 -14.95
N PRO A 103 -3.61 -6.33 -16.23
CA PRO A 103 -2.45 -5.55 -16.64
C PRO A 103 -2.61 -4.09 -16.24
N MET A 104 -1.51 -3.46 -15.86
CA MET A 104 -1.48 -2.04 -15.47
C MET A 104 -1.41 -1.15 -16.72
N LEU A 105 -2.49 -1.16 -17.49
CA LEU A 105 -2.58 -0.57 -18.83
C LEU A 105 -2.08 0.87 -18.93
N MET A 106 -2.32 1.67 -17.89
CA MET A 106 -1.90 3.08 -17.91
C MET A 106 -0.39 3.25 -17.74
N ASN A 107 0.23 2.39 -16.94
CA ASN A 107 1.68 2.43 -16.74
C ASN A 107 2.40 1.88 -17.98
N GLU A 108 1.91 0.79 -18.54
CA GLU A 108 2.43 0.16 -19.75
C GLU A 108 2.27 1.04 -20.99
N LYS A 109 1.24 1.89 -21.04
CA LYS A 109 1.05 2.85 -22.12
C LYS A 109 2.21 3.83 -22.25
N PHE A 110 2.79 4.27 -21.14
CA PHE A 110 3.91 5.22 -21.12
C PHE A 110 5.27 4.52 -21.12
N TYR A 111 5.33 3.33 -20.57
CA TYR A 111 6.54 2.54 -20.49
C TYR A 111 6.20 1.06 -20.74
N PRO A 112 6.30 0.58 -21.98
CA PRO A 112 5.90 -0.79 -22.37
C PRO A 112 6.56 -1.90 -21.56
N ASP A 113 7.80 -1.70 -21.12
CA ASP A 113 8.55 -2.64 -20.28
C ASP A 113 8.20 -2.55 -18.79
N TYR A 114 7.21 -1.74 -18.44
CA TYR A 114 6.77 -1.60 -17.08
C TYR A 114 6.23 -2.95 -16.56
N ASN A 115 6.80 -3.42 -15.48
CA ASN A 115 6.42 -4.69 -14.87
C ASN A 115 6.80 -5.97 -15.66
N HIS A 116 7.58 -5.88 -16.74
CA HIS A 116 8.17 -7.06 -17.38
C HIS A 116 9.27 -7.63 -16.48
N THR A 117 9.07 -8.86 -16.03
CA THR A 117 9.99 -9.58 -15.14
C THR A 117 10.73 -10.67 -15.90
N ASN A 118 11.85 -11.14 -15.35
CA ASN A 118 12.48 -12.35 -15.87
C ASN A 118 11.56 -13.58 -15.69
N ILE A 119 11.81 -14.66 -16.44
CA ILE A 119 10.95 -15.86 -16.48
C ILE A 119 10.69 -16.45 -15.09
N GLU A 120 11.70 -16.50 -14.20
CA GLU A 120 11.54 -17.03 -12.84
C GLU A 120 10.57 -16.18 -11.99
N LYS A 121 10.66 -14.85 -12.12
CA LYS A 121 9.73 -13.94 -11.45
C LYS A 121 8.33 -14.04 -12.05
N MET A 122 8.22 -14.26 -13.37
CA MET A 122 6.92 -14.49 -14.03
C MET A 122 6.25 -15.76 -13.50
N MET A 123 6.97 -16.88 -13.41
CA MET A 123 6.42 -18.11 -12.86
C MET A 123 5.95 -17.94 -11.41
N LEU A 124 6.74 -17.28 -10.58
CA LEU A 124 6.33 -16.97 -9.20
C LEU A 124 5.12 -16.02 -9.18
N ALA A 125 5.06 -15.05 -10.08
CA ALA A 125 3.93 -14.14 -10.21
C ALA A 125 2.66 -14.89 -10.61
N ASP A 126 2.74 -15.84 -11.54
CA ASP A 126 1.60 -16.66 -11.96
C ASP A 126 1.04 -17.51 -10.82
N MET A 127 1.91 -18.12 -10.02
CA MET A 127 1.50 -18.88 -8.84
C MET A 127 0.83 -18.00 -7.80
N ILE A 128 1.41 -16.83 -7.52
CA ILE A 128 0.81 -15.83 -6.62
C ILE A 128 -0.52 -15.33 -7.19
N THR A 129 -0.59 -15.08 -8.47
CA THR A 129 -1.80 -14.62 -9.15
C THR A 129 -2.92 -15.65 -9.02
N THR A 130 -2.64 -16.93 -9.23
CA THR A 130 -3.64 -18.01 -9.05
C THR A 130 -4.13 -18.06 -7.60
N PHE A 131 -3.22 -17.99 -6.64
CA PHE A 131 -3.55 -17.94 -5.22
C PHE A 131 -4.41 -16.71 -4.88
N MET A 132 -4.06 -15.56 -5.45
CA MET A 132 -4.80 -14.32 -5.26
C MET A 132 -6.21 -14.42 -5.84
N ILE A 133 -6.38 -14.87 -7.08
CA ILE A 133 -7.69 -14.99 -7.73
C ILE A 133 -8.66 -15.79 -6.86
N GLN A 134 -8.21 -16.90 -6.30
CA GLN A 134 -9.05 -17.75 -5.46
C GLN A 134 -9.48 -17.06 -4.17
N ASN A 135 -8.57 -16.34 -3.51
CA ASN A 135 -8.85 -15.68 -2.25
C ASN A 135 -9.60 -14.36 -2.41
N THR A 136 -9.30 -13.60 -3.48
CA THR A 136 -9.99 -12.33 -3.75
C THR A 136 -11.46 -12.55 -4.12
N ALA A 137 -11.80 -13.61 -4.84
CA ALA A 137 -13.20 -13.94 -5.13
C ALA A 137 -14.00 -14.17 -3.85
N ILE A 138 -13.42 -14.87 -2.87
CA ILE A 138 -14.04 -15.10 -1.56
C ILE A 138 -14.13 -13.79 -0.76
N LEU A 139 -13.06 -12.99 -0.74
CA LEU A 139 -13.05 -11.69 -0.05
C LEU A 139 -14.07 -10.73 -0.63
N LYS A 140 -14.16 -10.65 -1.96
CA LYS A 140 -15.15 -9.83 -2.66
C LYS A 140 -16.58 -10.19 -2.25
N GLU A 141 -16.87 -11.47 -2.13
CA GLU A 141 -18.19 -11.93 -1.68
C GLU A 141 -18.43 -11.60 -0.21
N LEU A 142 -17.46 -11.88 0.67
CA LEU A 142 -17.58 -11.62 2.11
C LEU A 142 -17.78 -10.14 2.42
N CYS A 143 -17.03 -9.25 1.76
CA CYS A 143 -17.09 -7.81 2.02
C CYS A 143 -18.47 -7.21 1.74
N LYS A 144 -19.32 -7.86 0.92
CA LYS A 144 -20.71 -7.41 0.72
C LYS A 144 -21.55 -7.48 2.01
N TYR A 145 -21.20 -8.36 2.94
CA TYR A 145 -21.98 -8.65 4.14
C TYR A 145 -21.32 -8.13 5.43
N LEU A 146 -20.08 -7.63 5.33
CA LEU A 146 -19.31 -7.17 6.48
C LEU A 146 -19.36 -5.64 6.60
N PRO A 147 -19.86 -5.08 7.72
CA PRO A 147 -19.90 -3.64 7.89
C PRO A 147 -18.49 -3.04 7.91
N ASP A 148 -18.30 -1.92 7.21
CA ASP A 148 -17.07 -1.12 7.18
C ASP A 148 -15.80 -1.87 6.72
N ILE A 149 -15.96 -2.98 6.02
CA ILE A 149 -14.87 -3.67 5.33
C ILE A 149 -15.23 -3.71 3.84
N TYR A 150 -14.44 -3.00 3.03
CA TYR A 150 -14.69 -2.79 1.62
C TYR A 150 -13.62 -3.47 0.77
N TYR A 151 -14.03 -4.03 -0.36
CA TYR A 151 -13.11 -4.61 -1.33
C TYR A 151 -13.11 -3.75 -2.59
N ILE A 152 -11.93 -3.24 -2.97
CA ILE A 152 -11.74 -2.35 -4.12
C ILE A 152 -10.73 -2.97 -5.08
N GLU A 153 -11.13 -3.13 -6.33
CA GLU A 153 -10.34 -3.76 -7.39
C GLU A 153 -10.30 -2.88 -8.63
N GLY A 154 -9.14 -2.83 -9.30
CA GLY A 154 -8.99 -2.11 -10.56
C GLY A 154 -7.66 -2.39 -11.25
N PRO A 155 -7.55 -2.08 -12.57
CA PRO A 155 -6.34 -2.29 -13.38
C PRO A 155 -5.31 -1.16 -13.19
N TYR A 156 -5.12 -0.73 -11.95
CA TYR A 156 -4.23 0.36 -11.56
C TYR A 156 -3.35 -0.04 -10.39
N GLU A 157 -2.26 0.69 -10.20
CA GLU A 157 -1.48 0.58 -8.98
C GLU A 157 -2.35 0.86 -7.74
N THR A 158 -2.17 0.07 -6.70
CA THR A 158 -2.92 0.28 -5.44
C THR A 158 -2.70 1.67 -4.86
N SER A 159 -1.52 2.27 -5.04
CA SER A 159 -1.24 3.65 -4.63
C SER A 159 -2.14 4.68 -5.32
N VAL A 160 -2.40 4.50 -6.62
CA VAL A 160 -3.27 5.38 -7.42
C VAL A 160 -4.72 5.26 -6.93
N MET A 161 -5.20 4.03 -6.73
CA MET A 161 -6.56 3.79 -6.24
C MET A 161 -6.76 4.32 -4.82
N ILE A 162 -5.79 4.12 -3.93
CA ILE A 162 -5.82 4.66 -2.56
C ILE A 162 -5.84 6.19 -2.58
N ASN A 163 -4.95 6.80 -3.34
CA ASN A 163 -4.88 8.27 -3.42
C ASN A 163 -6.19 8.86 -3.97
N SER A 164 -6.76 8.26 -5.02
CA SER A 164 -8.06 8.68 -5.56
C SER A 164 -9.17 8.53 -4.51
N THR A 165 -9.22 7.40 -3.79
CA THR A 165 -10.21 7.18 -2.73
C THR A 165 -10.11 8.24 -1.63
N ILE A 166 -8.89 8.61 -1.23
CA ILE A 166 -8.67 9.69 -0.23
C ILE A 166 -9.13 11.04 -0.79
N MET A 167 -8.82 11.34 -2.05
CA MET A 167 -9.20 12.60 -2.68
C MET A 167 -10.71 12.75 -2.86
N ASP A 168 -11.42 11.67 -3.14
CA ASP A 168 -12.88 11.68 -3.38
C ASP A 168 -13.70 11.76 -2.09
N ARG A 169 -13.08 11.51 -0.95
CA ARG A 169 -13.76 11.62 0.35
C ARG A 169 -13.95 13.06 0.77
N THR A 170 -15.08 13.30 1.43
CA THR A 170 -15.45 14.63 1.95
C THR A 170 -15.08 14.82 3.42
N ASP A 171 -14.83 13.72 4.16
CA ASP A 171 -14.36 13.78 5.54
C ASP A 171 -12.84 13.98 5.60
N ASN A 172 -12.33 14.57 6.66
CA ASN A 172 -10.89 14.78 6.92
C ASN A 172 -10.34 13.72 7.87
N SER A 173 -10.82 12.50 7.76
CA SER A 173 -10.40 11.42 8.64
C SER A 173 -8.99 10.95 8.30
N PRO A 174 -8.16 10.63 9.29
CA PRO A 174 -6.81 10.13 9.08
C PRO A 174 -6.80 8.79 8.34
N ASN A 175 -5.70 8.55 7.63
CA ASN A 175 -5.51 7.38 6.78
C ASN A 175 -4.26 6.61 7.19
N MET A 176 -4.38 5.30 7.27
CA MET A 176 -3.30 4.37 7.51
C MET A 176 -3.22 3.36 6.37
N ILE A 177 -2.09 3.29 5.69
CA ILE A 177 -1.86 2.38 4.57
C ILE A 177 -0.91 1.28 5.03
N ILE A 178 -1.32 0.03 4.89
CA ILE A 178 -0.51 -1.13 5.23
C ILE A 178 0.02 -1.74 3.94
N SER A 179 1.29 -1.48 3.64
CA SER A 179 1.94 -1.99 2.43
C SER A 179 3.46 -2.00 2.56
N SER A 180 4.12 -2.88 1.82
CA SER A 180 5.58 -2.87 1.65
C SER A 180 6.03 -2.35 0.29
N SER A 181 5.11 -1.83 -0.52
CA SER A 181 5.44 -1.19 -1.79
C SER A 181 5.99 0.21 -1.56
N SER A 182 7.14 0.51 -2.16
CA SER A 182 7.72 1.86 -2.11
C SER A 182 6.89 2.91 -2.85
N LEU A 183 6.04 2.50 -3.79
CA LEU A 183 5.13 3.41 -4.50
C LEU A 183 4.09 4.02 -3.56
N GLN A 184 3.72 3.31 -2.48
CA GLN A 184 2.83 3.85 -1.47
C GLN A 184 3.42 5.03 -0.70
N TYR A 185 4.75 5.19 -0.68
CA TYR A 185 5.40 6.31 0.01
C TYR A 185 5.07 7.67 -0.59
N ALA A 186 4.62 7.71 -1.84
CA ALA A 186 4.12 8.94 -2.46
C ALA A 186 2.76 9.39 -1.90
N VAL A 187 1.92 8.45 -1.44
CA VAL A 187 0.55 8.78 -1.03
C VAL A 187 0.50 9.81 0.11
N PRO A 188 1.25 9.68 1.22
CA PRO A 188 1.26 10.69 2.27
C PRO A 188 1.70 12.07 1.81
N VAL A 189 2.54 12.15 0.76
CA VAL A 189 3.05 13.43 0.23
C VAL A 189 1.96 14.23 -0.47
N PHE A 190 1.06 13.53 -1.19
CA PHE A 190 0.03 14.15 -2.02
C PHE A 190 -1.38 14.06 -1.43
N ALA A 191 -1.58 13.25 -0.40
CA ALA A 191 -2.87 13.15 0.26
C ALA A 191 -3.25 14.46 0.96
N LYS A 192 -4.53 14.86 0.84
CA LYS A 192 -5.07 16.06 1.52
C LYS A 192 -5.16 15.90 3.03
N ASP A 193 -5.36 14.66 3.50
CA ASP A 193 -5.58 14.32 4.89
C ASP A 193 -4.33 13.73 5.53
N GLN A 194 -4.29 13.70 6.85
CA GLN A 194 -3.23 13.04 7.59
C GLN A 194 -3.15 11.56 7.16
N THR A 195 -2.05 11.21 6.53
CA THR A 195 -1.84 9.89 5.94
C THR A 195 -0.47 9.36 6.29
N ILE A 196 -0.41 8.09 6.69
CA ILE A 196 0.84 7.37 6.93
C ILE A 196 0.85 6.04 6.19
N VAL A 197 2.05 5.57 5.83
CA VAL A 197 2.27 4.21 5.35
C VAL A 197 3.04 3.42 6.40
N ILE A 198 2.55 2.23 6.70
CA ILE A 198 3.24 1.27 7.54
C ILE A 198 3.86 0.21 6.64
N ASP A 199 5.17 0.30 6.45
CA ASP A 199 5.96 -0.74 5.78
C ASP A 199 6.56 -1.66 6.82
N HIS A 200 6.24 -2.93 6.75
CA HIS A 200 6.77 -3.91 7.68
C HIS A 200 7.71 -4.89 6.97
N LYS A 201 8.79 -5.23 7.65
CA LYS A 201 9.80 -6.16 7.17
C LYS A 201 10.12 -7.19 8.24
N TRP A 202 10.19 -8.45 7.83
CA TRP A 202 10.73 -9.51 8.66
C TRP A 202 12.27 -9.40 8.71
N VAL A 203 12.80 -9.32 9.92
CA VAL A 203 14.25 -9.32 10.15
C VAL A 203 14.50 -10.26 11.33
N GLU A 204 15.18 -11.38 11.09
CA GLU A 204 15.63 -12.31 12.15
C GLU A 204 14.52 -12.70 13.15
N ASN A 205 13.38 -13.17 12.63
CA ASN A 205 12.19 -13.54 13.41
C ASN A 205 11.48 -12.37 14.12
N ASN A 206 11.91 -11.13 13.91
CA ASN A 206 11.24 -9.94 14.39
C ASN A 206 10.63 -9.15 13.24
N ILE A 207 9.47 -8.54 13.49
CA ILE A 207 8.85 -7.61 12.55
C ILE A 207 9.37 -6.22 12.90
N ARG A 208 10.05 -5.59 11.95
CA ARG A 208 10.40 -4.17 12.03
C ARG A 208 9.42 -3.38 11.19
N TYR A 209 9.01 -2.24 11.71
CA TYR A 209 8.10 -1.33 11.04
C TYR A 209 8.86 -0.07 10.63
N ARG A 210 8.45 0.45 9.48
CA ARG A 210 8.85 1.75 9.00
C ARG A 210 7.58 2.55 8.84
N ILE A 211 7.53 3.72 9.45
CA ILE A 211 6.41 4.65 9.33
C ILE A 211 6.84 5.72 8.34
N VAL A 212 6.06 5.89 7.28
CA VAL A 212 6.31 6.88 6.24
C VAL A 212 5.19 7.91 6.26
N ASP A 213 5.56 9.15 6.38
CA ASP A 213 4.69 10.32 6.32
C ASP A 213 5.11 11.29 5.20
N LYS A 214 4.43 12.40 5.08
CA LYS A 214 4.70 13.40 4.05
C LYS A 214 6.09 14.06 4.16
N TYR A 215 6.74 13.99 5.32
CA TYR A 215 8.03 14.65 5.57
C TYR A 215 9.21 13.72 5.34
N ASN A 216 9.05 12.42 5.58
CA ASN A 216 10.15 11.48 5.56
C ASN A 216 10.16 10.53 4.35
N ALA A 217 9.18 10.65 3.42
CA ALA A 217 8.98 9.72 2.31
C ALA A 217 10.25 9.41 1.49
N LEU A 218 11.01 10.43 1.10
CA LEU A 218 12.27 10.23 0.35
C LEU A 218 13.36 9.62 1.23
N ILE A 219 13.47 10.05 2.48
CA ILE A 219 14.45 9.53 3.44
C ILE A 219 14.22 8.05 3.68
N GLU A 220 12.97 7.67 3.89
CA GLU A 220 12.58 6.27 4.13
C GLU A 220 12.75 5.39 2.87
N LEU A 221 12.53 5.96 1.67
CA LEU A 221 12.87 5.28 0.43
C LEU A 221 14.36 4.96 0.35
N LEU A 222 15.22 5.91 0.62
CA LEU A 222 16.67 5.73 0.61
C LEU A 222 17.14 4.73 1.67
N ALA A 223 16.56 4.77 2.86
CA ALA A 223 16.81 3.80 3.92
C ALA A 223 16.39 2.38 3.52
N LYS A 224 15.31 2.24 2.71
CA LYS A 224 14.89 0.96 2.14
C LYS A 224 15.93 0.38 1.17
N TYR A 225 16.63 1.22 0.43
CA TYR A 225 17.73 0.81 -0.46
C TYR A 225 19.06 0.56 0.28
N LYS A 226 19.07 0.59 1.61
CA LYS A 226 20.27 0.34 2.45
C LYS A 226 21.46 1.26 2.13
N LEU A 227 21.18 2.51 1.83
CA LEU A 227 22.22 3.50 1.57
C LEU A 227 22.88 3.97 2.87
N SER A 228 24.09 4.51 2.73
CA SER A 228 24.80 5.08 3.88
C SER A 228 24.09 6.32 4.42
N ASP A 229 24.22 6.56 5.73
CA ASP A 229 23.67 7.76 6.39
C ASP A 229 24.13 9.06 5.73
N ASN A 230 25.36 9.10 5.23
CA ASN A 230 25.87 10.26 4.51
C ASN A 230 25.15 10.51 3.17
N THR A 231 24.73 9.46 2.50
CA THR A 231 23.93 9.57 1.27
C THR A 231 22.51 10.01 1.61
N ILE A 232 21.94 9.46 2.67
CA ILE A 232 20.59 9.83 3.14
C ILE A 232 20.53 11.30 3.58
N LYS A 233 21.55 11.80 4.28
CA LYS A 233 21.63 13.21 4.69
C LYS A 233 21.57 14.21 3.52
N LYS A 234 22.04 13.83 2.34
CA LYS A 234 21.96 14.68 1.13
C LYS A 234 20.52 14.86 0.63
N CYS A 235 19.60 13.98 1.01
CA CYS A 235 18.20 14.02 0.59
C CYS A 235 17.35 14.97 1.46
N VAL A 236 17.82 15.38 2.62
CA VAL A 236 17.02 16.16 3.60
C VAL A 236 16.49 17.48 3.04
N ASN A 237 17.20 18.07 2.09
CA ASN A 237 16.81 19.35 1.47
C ASN A 237 15.96 19.20 0.19
N ILE A 238 15.71 17.97 -0.24
CA ILE A 238 14.88 17.72 -1.43
C ILE A 238 13.43 17.59 -0.99
N ASN A 239 12.55 18.40 -1.59
CA ASN A 239 11.13 18.33 -1.30
C ASN A 239 10.57 16.95 -1.63
N PRO A 240 9.85 16.30 -0.71
CA PRO A 240 9.19 15.02 -0.98
C PRO A 240 8.26 15.01 -2.20
N GLN A 241 7.73 16.15 -2.61
CA GLN A 241 6.92 16.28 -3.83
C GLN A 241 7.68 15.90 -5.12
N LEU A 242 9.01 15.88 -5.09
CA LEU A 242 9.85 15.36 -6.19
C LEU A 242 9.96 13.83 -6.20
N PHE A 243 9.23 13.14 -5.32
CA PHE A 243 9.28 11.68 -5.14
C PHE A 243 9.07 10.91 -6.45
N GLY A 244 8.06 11.25 -7.23
CA GLY A 244 7.76 10.57 -8.50
C GLY A 244 8.88 10.73 -9.52
N LEU A 245 9.41 11.94 -9.67
CA LEU A 245 10.53 12.23 -10.55
C LEU A 245 11.81 11.54 -10.10
N PHE A 246 12.06 11.50 -8.78
CA PHE A 246 13.16 10.75 -8.19
C PHE A 246 13.05 9.25 -8.50
N MET A 247 11.86 8.67 -8.37
CA MET A 247 11.60 7.27 -8.69
C MET A 247 11.77 6.97 -10.19
N ALA A 248 11.41 7.90 -11.07
CA ALA A 248 11.63 7.76 -12.50
C ALA A 248 13.11 7.69 -12.88
N MET A 249 13.97 8.40 -12.15
CA MET A 249 15.43 8.42 -12.36
C MET A 249 16.17 7.28 -11.68
N THR A 250 15.60 6.69 -10.63
CA THR A 250 16.24 5.61 -9.91
C THR A 250 15.66 4.25 -10.34
N ARG A 251 16.36 3.18 -9.95
CA ARG A 251 15.84 1.82 -10.16
C ARG A 251 14.67 1.56 -9.23
N ASN A 252 13.56 1.11 -9.79
CA ASN A 252 12.48 0.53 -9.02
C ASN A 252 12.63 -1.01 -9.00
N GLU A 253 13.14 -1.58 -7.92
CA GLU A 253 13.36 -3.03 -7.78
C GLU A 253 12.07 -3.87 -7.91
N HIS A 254 10.91 -3.25 -7.72
CA HIS A 254 9.63 -3.94 -7.77
C HIS A 254 8.98 -3.96 -9.16
N ARG A 255 9.42 -3.09 -10.08
CA ARG A 255 8.74 -2.87 -11.36
C ARG A 255 9.65 -2.98 -12.58
N ASP A 256 10.85 -3.53 -12.42
CA ASP A 256 11.84 -3.75 -13.48
C ASP A 256 12.13 -2.52 -14.38
N LEU A 257 11.90 -1.33 -13.86
CA LEU A 257 12.43 -0.14 -14.46
C LEU A 257 13.96 -0.22 -14.36
N TYR A 258 14.62 -0.48 -15.46
CA TYR A 258 16.09 -0.46 -15.51
C TYR A 258 16.59 0.85 -14.93
N SER A 259 17.66 0.80 -14.19
CA SER A 259 18.28 1.96 -13.58
C SER A 259 18.57 3.02 -14.65
N PHE A 260 17.88 4.15 -14.56
CA PHE A 260 18.21 5.32 -15.39
C PHE A 260 19.51 5.92 -14.86
N ASN A 261 19.60 6.09 -13.54
CA ASN A 261 20.78 6.49 -12.81
C ASN A 261 20.89 5.73 -11.49
N ASN A 262 22.10 5.62 -10.94
CA ASN A 262 22.21 5.17 -9.55
C ASN A 262 21.71 6.27 -8.59
N VAL A 263 21.31 5.85 -7.40
CA VAL A 263 20.69 6.75 -6.41
C VAL A 263 21.58 7.92 -6.03
N SER A 264 22.88 7.67 -5.82
CA SER A 264 23.83 8.73 -5.45
C SER A 264 23.99 9.78 -6.55
N ASN A 265 24.03 9.35 -7.81
CA ASN A 265 24.11 10.25 -8.95
C ASN A 265 22.82 11.05 -9.10
N THR A 266 21.68 10.42 -8.95
CA THR A 266 20.37 11.09 -8.98
C THR A 266 20.30 12.18 -7.91
N LEU A 267 20.71 11.90 -6.66
CA LEU A 267 20.74 12.88 -5.59
C LEU A 267 21.67 14.06 -5.91
N ASN A 268 22.82 13.80 -6.52
CA ASN A 268 23.74 14.87 -6.92
C ASN A 268 23.12 15.75 -8.03
N ILE A 269 22.46 15.14 -9.03
CA ILE A 269 21.77 15.87 -10.10
C ILE A 269 20.68 16.77 -9.51
N PHE A 270 19.80 16.23 -8.63
CA PHE A 270 18.73 17.02 -8.00
C PHE A 270 19.30 18.19 -7.18
N ASN A 271 20.25 17.91 -6.27
CA ASN A 271 20.85 18.95 -5.45
C ASN A 271 21.51 20.03 -6.30
N HIS A 272 22.15 19.66 -7.40
CA HIS A 272 22.78 20.64 -8.30
C HIS A 272 21.76 21.50 -9.00
N ALA A 273 20.73 20.90 -9.62
CA ALA A 273 19.69 21.60 -10.34
C ALA A 273 18.86 22.52 -9.43
N ILE A 274 18.53 22.06 -8.20
CA ILE A 274 17.81 22.85 -7.20
C ILE A 274 18.66 24.04 -6.74
N ASN A 275 19.93 23.81 -6.40
CA ASN A 275 20.82 24.88 -5.92
C ASN A 275 21.13 25.94 -6.97
N ARG A 276 21.08 25.59 -8.25
CA ARG A 276 21.21 26.53 -9.37
C ARG A 276 19.92 27.19 -9.80
N HIS A 277 18.81 26.86 -9.13
CA HIS A 277 17.47 27.32 -9.54
C HIS A 277 17.08 26.91 -10.96
N GLU A 278 17.66 25.83 -11.47
CA GLU A 278 17.31 25.25 -12.77
C GLU A 278 15.98 24.52 -12.71
N ILE A 279 15.68 23.88 -11.55
CA ILE A 279 14.36 23.29 -11.26
C ILE A 279 13.84 23.81 -9.92
N PRO A 280 12.51 23.90 -9.73
CA PRO A 280 11.93 24.22 -8.44
C PRO A 280 12.09 23.04 -7.46
N ASN A 281 12.27 23.35 -6.18
CA ASN A 281 12.18 22.33 -5.13
C ASN A 281 10.74 22.09 -4.72
N ALA A 282 9.91 21.69 -5.70
CA ALA A 282 8.47 21.47 -5.57
C ALA A 282 8.02 20.46 -6.64
N TYR A 283 6.75 20.07 -6.60
CA TYR A 283 6.16 19.19 -7.62
C TYR A 283 6.33 19.79 -9.03
N ILE A 284 6.78 18.95 -9.96
CA ILE A 284 6.91 19.27 -11.38
C ILE A 284 6.02 18.27 -12.14
N SER A 285 4.98 18.74 -12.80
CA SER A 285 4.16 17.85 -13.64
C SER A 285 4.99 17.20 -14.76
N PRO A 286 4.77 15.91 -15.08
CA PRO A 286 5.42 15.24 -16.21
C PRO A 286 5.24 15.96 -17.57
N GLU A 287 4.32 16.89 -17.66
CA GLU A 287 4.07 17.68 -18.87
C GLU A 287 5.06 18.84 -19.05
N TYR A 288 5.75 19.25 -17.97
CA TYR A 288 6.81 20.28 -18.05
C TYR A 288 8.13 19.70 -18.58
N THR A 289 8.12 19.30 -19.84
CA THR A 289 9.21 18.59 -20.52
C THR A 289 10.52 19.38 -20.51
N GLU A 290 10.44 20.72 -20.64
CA GLU A 290 11.61 21.61 -20.63
C GLU A 290 12.38 21.52 -19.30
N MET A 291 11.69 21.53 -18.17
CA MET A 291 12.32 21.39 -16.85
C MET A 291 12.92 20.01 -16.64
N ILE A 292 12.20 18.97 -17.10
CA ILE A 292 12.66 17.58 -16.96
C ILE A 292 13.89 17.33 -17.84
N SER A 293 13.99 18.00 -19.00
CA SER A 293 15.12 17.90 -19.90
C SER A 293 16.45 18.34 -19.26
N LEU A 294 16.41 19.27 -18.31
CA LEU A 294 17.60 19.71 -17.58
C LEU A 294 18.24 18.61 -16.72
N LEU A 295 17.44 17.65 -16.27
CA LEU A 295 17.91 16.53 -15.47
C LEU A 295 18.53 15.40 -16.32
N ALA A 296 18.13 15.28 -17.57
CA ALA A 296 18.61 14.25 -18.48
C ALA A 296 18.47 14.70 -19.96
N PRO A 297 19.29 15.63 -20.41
CA PRO A 297 19.13 16.24 -21.74
C PRO A 297 19.21 15.24 -22.90
N ASP A 298 20.07 14.22 -22.79
CA ASP A 298 20.25 13.19 -23.82
C ASP A 298 19.17 12.10 -23.81
N ARG A 299 18.32 12.03 -22.77
CA ARG A 299 17.30 10.99 -22.56
C ARG A 299 15.98 11.55 -22.06
N THR A 300 15.62 12.75 -22.48
CA THR A 300 14.45 13.48 -21.99
C THR A 300 13.16 12.69 -22.19
N GLU A 301 12.93 12.20 -23.41
CA GLU A 301 11.69 11.46 -23.74
C GLU A 301 11.54 10.21 -22.88
N GLU A 302 12.60 9.45 -22.70
CA GLU A 302 12.60 8.27 -21.84
C GLU A 302 12.27 8.64 -20.39
N LEU A 303 12.92 9.69 -19.85
CA LEU A 303 12.66 10.13 -18.48
C LEU A 303 11.21 10.61 -18.29
N VAL A 304 10.68 11.39 -19.25
CA VAL A 304 9.29 11.84 -19.21
C VAL A 304 8.31 10.68 -19.21
N ASN A 305 8.53 9.68 -20.07
CA ASN A 305 7.67 8.50 -20.15
C ASN A 305 7.74 7.67 -18.86
N ARG A 306 8.92 7.49 -18.31
CA ARG A 306 9.12 6.83 -17.01
C ARG A 306 8.43 7.59 -15.88
N TYR A 307 8.54 8.93 -15.89
CA TYR A 307 7.90 9.78 -14.90
C TYR A 307 6.37 9.66 -14.99
N LYS A 308 5.79 9.75 -16.17
CA LYS A 308 4.35 9.54 -16.40
C LYS A 308 3.88 8.18 -15.88
N ALA A 309 4.71 7.14 -15.99
CA ALA A 309 4.36 5.80 -15.52
C ALA A 309 4.38 5.65 -14.00
N VAL A 310 5.15 6.46 -13.26
CA VAL A 310 5.32 6.31 -11.80
C VAL A 310 4.81 7.48 -10.97
N ASP A 311 4.50 8.63 -11.60
CA ASP A 311 4.00 9.81 -10.88
C ASP A 311 2.58 9.61 -10.36
N LEU A 312 2.43 9.65 -9.05
CA LEU A 312 1.16 9.37 -8.39
C LEU A 312 0.07 10.38 -8.77
N THR A 313 0.42 11.68 -8.83
CA THR A 313 -0.55 12.75 -9.12
C THR A 313 -1.06 12.60 -10.55
N TYR A 314 -0.16 12.47 -11.50
CA TYR A 314 -0.50 12.28 -12.91
C TYR A 314 -1.35 11.03 -13.14
N GLN A 315 -0.95 9.90 -12.58
CA GLN A 315 -1.68 8.64 -12.69
C GLN A 315 -3.07 8.71 -12.01
N THR A 316 -3.18 9.40 -10.88
CA THR A 316 -4.47 9.60 -10.19
C THR A 316 -5.42 10.45 -11.03
N GLU A 317 -4.93 11.51 -11.67
CA GLU A 317 -5.74 12.35 -12.56
C GLU A 317 -6.24 11.55 -13.77
N LEU A 318 -5.37 10.77 -14.41
CA LEU A 318 -5.75 9.90 -15.52
C LEU A 318 -6.80 8.86 -15.10
N TYR A 319 -6.63 8.27 -13.93
CA TYR A 319 -7.58 7.32 -13.35
C TYR A 319 -8.95 7.97 -13.15
N ARG A 320 -9.00 9.17 -12.60
CA ARG A 320 -10.26 9.91 -12.38
C ARG A 320 -10.92 10.33 -13.70
N MET A 321 -10.15 10.71 -14.71
CA MET A 321 -10.65 11.08 -16.04
C MET A 321 -11.20 9.89 -16.83
N SER A 322 -10.69 8.70 -16.60
CA SER A 322 -11.09 7.51 -17.37
C SER A 322 -12.54 7.07 -17.12
N ASN A 323 -13.26 7.70 -16.21
CA ASN A 323 -14.64 7.35 -15.77
C ASN A 323 -14.82 5.85 -15.44
N ASN A 324 -13.75 5.06 -15.51
CA ASN A 324 -13.73 3.73 -14.97
C ASN A 324 -13.71 3.86 -13.44
N TYR A 325 -14.71 4.64 -12.97
CA TYR A 325 -15.03 4.57 -11.55
C TYR A 325 -15.10 3.11 -11.20
N LEU A 326 -14.29 2.78 -10.25
CA LEU A 326 -14.43 1.65 -9.37
C LEU A 326 -15.83 1.10 -9.56
N ASP A 327 -15.94 -0.14 -9.97
CA ASP A 327 -17.16 -0.88 -9.71
C ASP A 327 -17.43 -0.68 -8.21
N ARG A 328 -18.24 0.33 -7.88
CA ARG A 328 -18.56 0.71 -6.51
C ARG A 328 -19.46 -0.36 -5.87
N SER A 329 -19.17 -1.62 -6.17
CA SER A 329 -19.78 -2.77 -5.50
C SER A 329 -19.57 -2.74 -3.96
N TRP A 330 -18.67 -1.86 -3.50
CA TRP A 330 -18.50 -1.57 -2.09
C TRP A 330 -19.63 -0.73 -1.48
N ASP A 331 -20.46 -0.05 -2.28
CA ASP A 331 -21.65 0.66 -1.78
C ASP A 331 -22.79 -0.32 -1.40
N VAL A 332 -22.70 -1.57 -1.80
CA VAL A 332 -23.67 -2.62 -1.46
C VAL A 332 -23.20 -3.34 -0.20
N ASN A 333 -23.30 -2.68 0.92
CA ASN A 333 -23.11 -3.32 2.22
C ASN A 333 -24.46 -3.82 2.73
N LEU A 334 -24.72 -5.10 2.53
CA LEU A 334 -25.99 -5.74 2.89
C LEU A 334 -26.10 -5.99 4.41
N GLN A 335 -25.01 -5.87 5.17
CA GLN A 335 -24.94 -6.07 6.62
C GLN A 335 -25.76 -7.27 7.10
N ASP A 336 -25.58 -8.41 6.45
CA ASP A 336 -26.34 -9.62 6.74
C ASP A 336 -25.48 -10.65 7.51
N PRO A 337 -25.58 -10.70 8.84
CA PRO A 337 -24.83 -11.65 9.67
C PRO A 337 -25.19 -13.11 9.39
N ASP A 338 -26.41 -13.40 8.94
CA ASP A 338 -26.84 -14.76 8.66
C ASP A 338 -26.16 -15.29 7.39
N MET A 339 -25.92 -14.42 6.40
CA MET A 339 -25.11 -14.77 5.24
C MET A 339 -23.66 -15.05 5.61
N VAL A 340 -23.06 -14.28 6.53
CA VAL A 340 -21.70 -14.56 7.02
C VAL A 340 -21.65 -15.92 7.73
N LYS A 341 -22.68 -16.26 8.49
CA LYS A 341 -22.83 -17.56 9.14
C LYS A 341 -22.90 -18.71 8.14
N LEU A 342 -23.71 -18.54 7.09
CA LEU A 342 -23.82 -19.52 6.00
C LEU A 342 -22.47 -19.71 5.27
N LEU A 343 -21.75 -18.63 5.00
CA LEU A 343 -20.43 -18.66 4.38
C LEU A 343 -19.39 -19.32 5.29
N ASN A 344 -19.46 -19.12 6.60
CA ASN A 344 -18.64 -19.85 7.58
C ASN A 344 -18.87 -21.37 7.50
N GLU A 345 -20.11 -21.79 7.48
CA GLU A 345 -20.45 -23.22 7.39
C GLU A 345 -19.98 -23.84 6.06
N LYS A 346 -20.03 -23.06 4.98
CA LYS A 346 -19.67 -23.54 3.64
C LYS A 346 -18.17 -23.56 3.36
N TYR A 347 -17.45 -22.50 3.76
CA TYR A 347 -16.07 -22.27 3.34
C TYR A 347 -15.04 -22.24 4.45
N PHE A 348 -15.46 -22.01 5.72
CA PHE A 348 -14.54 -21.68 6.81
C PHE A 348 -14.70 -22.54 8.06
N ARG A 349 -15.14 -23.78 7.91
CA ARG A 349 -15.37 -24.70 9.05
C ARG A 349 -14.19 -24.80 10.01
N ASP A 350 -12.96 -24.82 9.46
CA ASP A 350 -11.74 -25.00 10.24
C ASP A 350 -11.19 -23.69 10.82
N ASN A 351 -11.60 -22.54 10.28
CA ASN A 351 -11.18 -21.23 10.74
C ASN A 351 -12.31 -20.20 10.51
N PRO A 352 -13.36 -20.23 11.33
CA PRO A 352 -14.54 -19.40 11.10
C PRO A 352 -14.25 -17.92 11.30
N ILE A 353 -14.99 -17.09 10.58
CA ILE A 353 -15.04 -15.65 10.81
C ILE A 353 -15.70 -15.42 12.17
N ASP A 354 -15.10 -14.58 12.99
CA ASP A 354 -15.57 -14.24 14.34
C ASP A 354 -16.77 -13.25 14.25
N ILE A 355 -17.96 -13.83 14.04
CA ILE A 355 -19.20 -13.08 13.84
C ILE A 355 -19.57 -12.26 15.09
N ASP A 356 -19.24 -12.75 16.29
CA ASP A 356 -19.59 -12.11 17.56
C ASP A 356 -18.87 -10.75 17.74
N ARG A 357 -17.89 -10.44 16.87
CA ARG A 357 -17.14 -9.20 16.87
C ARG A 357 -17.46 -8.26 15.71
N ILE A 358 -18.35 -8.68 14.82
CA ILE A 358 -18.82 -7.83 13.73
C ILE A 358 -19.77 -6.76 14.28
#